data_66323b3af4b8bca985e6b4119502401b
#
_entry.id   66323b3af4b8bca985e6b4119502401b
#
_cell.length_a   1.000
_cell.length_b   1.000
_cell.length_c   1.000
_cell.angle_alpha   90.00
_cell.angle_beta   90.00
_cell.angle_gamma   90.00
#
_symmetry.space_group_name_H-M   'P 1'
#
loop_
_entity.id
_entity.type
_entity.pdbx_description
1 polymer ?
#
loop_
_entity_poly.entity_id
_entity_poly.type
_entity_poly.pdbx_seq_one_letter_code
_entity_poly.pdbx_strand_id
1 'polypeptide(L)'
;MAADKGAALNRRVWQLFSKAGFTTQPNSSDPAEKIVEIKGKKRTVDLFATDEDLDISIVGWNKARKELKESFSTHVHDYDFIKKKLKADAVLFVSTEHEISAEDKKFARDNGDTAWGLDELEYYEAITAAVGKWARYEIIHSLGIRTREEKTTLTVPAIRLAQPTSKSMTELFSFSIPAEKLLKTCAIFRRAQGDAKAYQRMLGAKRLPGVAKFLSQSDSMLPTNVVLHLGPNVTVQNLKDVDSFRDEHNARVSFSRSDARLVALNIPLEYASMEIIDGQHRIFGFSHCQEKVHKNYNVLVTGLRELDDTRKRDAFIAINDNSRRMDANLVAYLKYTKDDVLCQSDNELMAIRVVVELNKATPFKKAVRLLDIGDQRITLKGFAGYDLKGLLGPRGLLRKYYVANTADEYVTALRTYFSTIQSMFKSEWNDPDRYIIATNRGISAFLKLLKSMLRTHGGTLDHDTIKNYLQPLKTGWKTWESSKLRQNYTASQGWKTFHRDLVAAIRKKYPTFQE
;
A
#
# COMPACT_ATOMS: atom_id res chain seq x y z
N MET A 1 -22.93 1.15 -24.04
CA MET A 1 -22.45 0.88 -22.64
C MET A 1 -21.22 -0.04 -22.58
N ALA A 2 -21.19 -1.26 -23.15
CA ALA A 2 -19.99 -2.13 -23.07
C ALA A 2 -18.81 -1.66 -23.95
N ALA A 3 -19.07 -1.16 -25.15
CA ALA A 3 -18.05 -0.58 -26.04
C ALA A 3 -17.42 0.69 -25.45
N ASP A 4 -18.19 1.47 -24.71
CA ASP A 4 -17.77 2.70 -24.06
C ASP A 4 -16.80 2.43 -22.87
N LYS A 5 -17.04 1.36 -22.09
CA LYS A 5 -16.16 0.94 -21.01
C LYS A 5 -14.80 0.44 -21.52
N GLY A 6 -14.77 -0.28 -22.64
CA GLY A 6 -13.53 -0.75 -23.27
C GLY A 6 -12.67 0.43 -23.75
N ALA A 7 -13.26 1.37 -24.45
CA ALA A 7 -12.58 2.57 -24.92
C ALA A 7 -12.09 3.46 -23.73
N ALA A 8 -12.84 3.50 -22.62
CA ALA A 8 -12.43 4.20 -21.43
C ALA A 8 -11.20 3.55 -20.76
N LEU A 9 -11.17 2.21 -20.68
CA LEU A 9 -10.01 1.48 -20.15
C LEU A 9 -8.78 1.68 -21.03
N ASN A 10 -8.92 1.56 -22.36
CA ASN A 10 -7.81 1.80 -23.28
C ASN A 10 -7.22 3.20 -23.10
N ARG A 11 -8.06 4.24 -22.96
CA ARG A 11 -7.62 5.60 -22.66
C ARG A 11 -6.87 5.71 -21.32
N ARG A 12 -7.33 5.05 -20.26
CA ARG A 12 -6.64 5.04 -18.97
C ARG A 12 -5.24 4.45 -19.09
N VAL A 13 -5.12 3.28 -19.74
CA VAL A 13 -3.84 2.58 -19.88
C VAL A 13 -2.86 3.38 -20.73
N TRP A 14 -3.25 3.85 -21.95
CA TRP A 14 -2.30 4.62 -22.75
C TRP A 14 -1.94 5.98 -22.11
N GLN A 15 -2.85 6.65 -21.38
CA GLN A 15 -2.53 7.87 -20.64
C GLN A 15 -1.53 7.62 -19.50
N LEU A 16 -1.66 6.49 -18.81
CA LEU A 16 -0.71 6.07 -17.79
C LEU A 16 0.69 5.91 -18.40
N PHE A 17 0.82 5.14 -19.47
CA PHE A 17 2.10 4.90 -20.13
C PHE A 17 2.69 6.18 -20.73
N SER A 18 1.88 7.00 -21.40
CA SER A 18 2.32 8.30 -21.92
C SER A 18 2.84 9.23 -20.81
N LYS A 19 2.14 9.34 -19.69
CA LYS A 19 2.60 10.12 -18.52
C LYS A 19 3.85 9.54 -17.87
N ALA A 20 4.02 8.22 -17.93
CA ALA A 20 5.23 7.53 -17.47
C ALA A 20 6.43 7.70 -18.43
N GLY A 21 6.25 8.41 -19.55
CA GLY A 21 7.33 8.75 -20.48
C GLY A 21 7.49 7.83 -21.68
N PHE A 22 6.56 6.88 -21.88
CA PHE A 22 6.56 6.04 -23.07
C PHE A 22 5.91 6.77 -24.26
N THR A 23 6.39 6.51 -25.45
CA THR A 23 5.66 6.81 -26.69
C THR A 23 4.60 5.72 -26.88
N THR A 24 3.34 6.13 -27.02
CA THR A 24 2.23 5.16 -27.08
C THR A 24 1.47 5.20 -28.40
N GLN A 25 0.89 4.07 -28.76
CA GLN A 25 -0.13 3.95 -29.79
C GLN A 25 -1.26 3.08 -29.20
N PRO A 26 -2.50 3.59 -29.00
CA PRO A 26 -2.93 4.96 -29.35
C PRO A 26 -2.30 6.07 -28.49
N ASN A 27 -2.42 7.32 -28.94
CA ASN A 27 -1.96 8.51 -28.22
C ASN A 27 -2.96 9.68 -28.39
N SER A 28 -2.64 10.86 -27.86
CA SER A 28 -3.52 12.03 -27.93
C SER A 28 -3.75 12.58 -29.37
N SER A 29 -2.78 12.38 -30.27
CA SER A 29 -2.83 12.83 -31.65
C SER A 29 -3.40 11.77 -32.59
N ASP A 30 -3.19 10.49 -32.28
CA ASP A 30 -3.70 9.33 -33.03
C ASP A 30 -4.33 8.33 -32.04
N PRO A 31 -5.65 8.38 -31.86
CA PRO A 31 -6.35 7.46 -30.96
C PRO A 31 -6.56 6.06 -31.57
N ALA A 32 -6.10 5.81 -32.81
CA ALA A 32 -6.23 4.51 -33.44
C ALA A 32 -5.33 3.47 -32.78
N GLU A 33 -5.90 2.29 -32.53
CA GLU A 33 -5.16 1.16 -32.01
C GLU A 33 -4.26 0.56 -33.09
N LYS A 34 -3.12 -0.01 -32.70
CA LYS A 34 -2.21 -0.68 -33.63
C LYS A 34 -2.82 -1.96 -34.15
N ILE A 35 -2.81 -2.13 -35.47
CA ILE A 35 -3.30 -3.34 -36.15
C ILE A 35 -2.12 -4.20 -36.57
N VAL A 36 -2.18 -5.49 -36.23
CA VAL A 36 -1.20 -6.50 -36.61
C VAL A 36 -1.88 -7.63 -37.35
N GLU A 37 -1.35 -8.05 -38.50
CA GLU A 37 -1.84 -9.20 -39.22
C GLU A 37 -1.16 -10.48 -38.77
N ILE A 38 -1.93 -11.48 -38.34
CA ILE A 38 -1.44 -12.79 -37.89
C ILE A 38 -2.22 -13.87 -38.62
N LYS A 39 -1.53 -14.75 -39.35
CA LYS A 39 -2.13 -15.85 -40.13
C LYS A 39 -3.31 -15.38 -41.02
N GLY A 40 -3.13 -14.25 -41.72
CA GLY A 40 -4.15 -13.65 -42.59
C GLY A 40 -5.31 -12.97 -41.88
N LYS A 41 -5.31 -12.87 -40.55
CA LYS A 41 -6.33 -12.17 -39.77
C LYS A 41 -5.75 -10.90 -39.14
N LYS A 42 -6.47 -9.78 -39.30
CA LYS A 42 -6.14 -8.52 -38.61
C LYS A 42 -6.51 -8.64 -37.13
N ARG A 43 -5.55 -8.34 -36.25
CA ARG A 43 -5.71 -8.27 -34.79
C ARG A 43 -5.40 -6.85 -34.35
N THR A 44 -6.23 -6.30 -33.52
CA THR A 44 -6.02 -4.99 -32.87
C THR A 44 -5.27 -5.17 -31.56
N VAL A 45 -4.29 -4.32 -31.33
CA VAL A 45 -3.51 -4.25 -30.09
C VAL A 45 -4.00 -3.03 -29.31
N ASP A 46 -4.50 -3.26 -28.11
CA ASP A 46 -5.14 -2.21 -27.30
C ASP A 46 -4.13 -1.14 -26.81
N LEU A 47 -2.84 -1.49 -26.72
CA LEU A 47 -1.72 -0.59 -26.42
C LEU A 47 -0.44 -1.11 -27.08
N PHE A 48 0.29 -0.22 -27.73
CA PHE A 48 1.70 -0.41 -28.06
C PHE A 48 2.49 0.75 -27.47
N ALA A 49 3.41 0.47 -26.54
CA ALA A 49 4.21 1.47 -25.83
C ALA A 49 5.70 1.20 -26.05
N THR A 50 6.47 2.25 -26.36
CA THR A 50 7.92 2.17 -26.58
C THR A 50 8.66 3.20 -25.75
N ASP A 51 9.84 2.83 -25.28
CA ASP A 51 10.82 3.73 -24.66
C ASP A 51 12.11 3.65 -25.47
N GLU A 52 12.41 4.70 -26.24
CA GLU A 52 13.59 4.75 -27.11
C GLU A 52 14.89 4.85 -26.32
N ASP A 53 14.88 5.56 -25.17
CA ASP A 53 16.06 5.72 -24.32
C ASP A 53 16.52 4.37 -23.73
N LEU A 54 15.57 3.51 -23.40
CA LEU A 54 15.81 2.21 -22.78
C LEU A 54 15.74 1.04 -23.78
N ASP A 55 15.38 1.31 -25.05
CA ASP A 55 15.19 0.34 -26.12
C ASP A 55 14.20 -0.78 -25.72
N ILE A 56 13.02 -0.35 -25.27
CA ILE A 56 11.95 -1.24 -24.75
C ILE A 56 10.67 -1.04 -25.55
N SER A 57 9.96 -2.14 -25.76
CA SER A 57 8.62 -2.15 -26.34
C SER A 57 7.67 -3.10 -25.60
N ILE A 58 6.43 -2.62 -25.38
CA ILE A 58 5.40 -3.30 -24.60
C ILE A 58 4.11 -3.37 -25.41
N VAL A 59 3.48 -4.53 -25.40
CA VAL A 59 2.17 -4.75 -26.00
C VAL A 59 1.12 -4.89 -24.89
N GLY A 60 -0.02 -4.20 -25.02
CA GLY A 60 -1.11 -4.28 -24.04
C GLY A 60 -2.38 -4.92 -24.60
N TRP A 61 -3.01 -5.72 -23.76
CA TRP A 61 -4.36 -6.26 -23.95
C TRP A 61 -5.25 -5.76 -22.81
N ASN A 62 -6.33 -5.05 -23.13
CA ASN A 62 -7.18 -4.41 -22.15
C ASN A 62 -8.62 -4.90 -22.27
N LYS A 63 -9.24 -5.32 -21.18
CA LYS A 63 -10.65 -5.76 -21.18
C LYS A 63 -11.42 -5.20 -19.99
N ALA A 64 -12.53 -4.53 -20.30
CA ALA A 64 -13.48 -4.01 -19.32
C ALA A 64 -14.80 -4.79 -19.40
N ARG A 65 -14.76 -6.11 -19.20
CA ARG A 65 -15.94 -7.00 -19.24
C ARG A 65 -15.91 -7.94 -18.04
N LYS A 66 -17.08 -8.30 -17.51
CA LYS A 66 -17.20 -9.25 -16.38
C LYS A 66 -16.85 -10.68 -16.82
N GLU A 67 -17.20 -11.05 -18.05
CA GLU A 67 -16.94 -12.38 -18.59
C GLU A 67 -16.06 -12.28 -19.84
N LEU A 68 -15.05 -13.10 -19.91
CA LEU A 68 -14.23 -13.25 -21.10
C LEU A 68 -14.94 -14.21 -22.07
N LYS A 69 -14.90 -13.91 -23.37
CA LYS A 69 -15.47 -14.80 -24.40
C LYS A 69 -14.66 -16.08 -24.57
N GLU A 70 -13.37 -16.00 -24.32
CA GLU A 70 -12.39 -17.09 -24.39
C GLU A 70 -11.64 -17.16 -23.06
N SER A 71 -11.00 -18.27 -22.75
CA SER A 71 -10.20 -18.40 -21.55
C SER A 71 -9.04 -17.41 -21.53
N PHE A 72 -8.61 -17.00 -20.35
CA PHE A 72 -7.46 -16.09 -20.20
C PHE A 72 -6.20 -16.68 -20.85
N SER A 73 -5.97 -17.98 -20.71
CA SER A 73 -4.85 -18.69 -21.33
C SER A 73 -4.85 -18.61 -22.87
N THR A 74 -6.02 -18.62 -23.52
CA THR A 74 -6.12 -18.42 -24.99
C THR A 74 -5.61 -17.04 -25.37
N HIS A 75 -5.97 -16.01 -24.62
CA HIS A 75 -5.47 -14.66 -24.87
C HIS A 75 -3.95 -14.54 -24.67
N VAL A 76 -3.38 -15.19 -23.66
CA VAL A 76 -1.92 -15.22 -23.45
C VAL A 76 -1.22 -15.84 -24.65
N HIS A 77 -1.70 -16.97 -25.15
CA HIS A 77 -1.14 -17.62 -26.33
C HIS A 77 -1.25 -16.77 -27.61
N ASP A 78 -2.40 -16.12 -27.83
CA ASP A 78 -2.57 -15.22 -28.97
C ASP A 78 -1.59 -14.04 -28.94
N TYR A 79 -1.37 -13.47 -27.75
CA TYR A 79 -0.47 -12.33 -27.59
C TYR A 79 1.02 -12.72 -27.63
N ASP A 80 1.39 -13.97 -27.38
CA ASP A 80 2.74 -14.46 -27.62
C ASP A 80 3.14 -14.34 -29.11
N PHE A 81 2.22 -14.61 -30.04
CA PHE A 81 2.44 -14.38 -31.47
C PHE A 81 2.59 -12.89 -31.82
N ILE A 82 1.78 -12.03 -31.20
CA ILE A 82 1.86 -10.57 -31.39
C ILE A 82 3.19 -10.03 -30.86
N LYS A 83 3.59 -10.45 -29.67
CA LYS A 83 4.87 -10.13 -29.02
C LYS A 83 6.05 -10.47 -29.95
N LYS A 84 6.08 -11.69 -30.49
CA LYS A 84 7.12 -12.14 -31.43
C LYS A 84 7.13 -11.32 -32.72
N LYS A 85 5.96 -11.04 -33.30
CA LYS A 85 5.87 -10.28 -34.55
C LYS A 85 6.29 -8.82 -34.40
N LEU A 86 5.94 -8.19 -33.29
CA LEU A 86 6.31 -6.80 -32.97
C LEU A 86 7.69 -6.70 -32.32
N LYS A 87 8.34 -7.83 -32.01
CA LYS A 87 9.59 -7.90 -31.24
C LYS A 87 9.48 -7.16 -29.90
N ALA A 88 8.29 -7.27 -29.27
CA ALA A 88 8.05 -6.62 -27.99
C ALA A 88 8.72 -7.40 -26.84
N ASP A 89 9.16 -6.67 -25.82
CA ASP A 89 9.85 -7.24 -24.65
C ASP A 89 8.86 -7.92 -23.71
N ALA A 90 7.65 -7.36 -23.55
CA ALA A 90 6.63 -7.91 -22.68
C ALA A 90 5.21 -7.71 -23.22
N VAL A 91 4.28 -8.53 -22.72
CA VAL A 91 2.83 -8.30 -22.82
C VAL A 91 2.28 -7.92 -21.45
N LEU A 92 1.43 -6.90 -21.45
CA LEU A 92 0.65 -6.49 -20.29
C LEU A 92 -0.83 -6.77 -20.53
N PHE A 93 -1.42 -7.63 -19.70
CA PHE A 93 -2.86 -7.89 -19.66
C PHE A 93 -3.50 -7.03 -18.59
N VAL A 94 -4.48 -6.19 -18.94
CA VAL A 94 -5.21 -5.34 -17.99
C VAL A 94 -6.69 -5.69 -18.01
N SER A 95 -7.24 -6.03 -16.84
CA SER A 95 -8.68 -6.25 -16.69
C SER A 95 -9.22 -5.56 -15.44
N THR A 96 -10.32 -4.81 -15.57
CA THR A 96 -10.88 -4.02 -14.46
C THR A 96 -12.24 -4.53 -13.98
N GLU A 97 -13.00 -5.22 -14.83
CA GLU A 97 -14.33 -5.74 -14.49
C GLU A 97 -14.28 -7.27 -14.21
N HIS A 98 -13.40 -7.98 -14.90
CA HIS A 98 -13.10 -9.39 -14.66
C HIS A 98 -11.94 -9.48 -13.66
N GLU A 99 -12.15 -10.19 -12.56
CA GLU A 99 -11.09 -10.43 -11.56
C GLU A 99 -10.11 -11.47 -12.14
N ILE A 100 -8.90 -11.03 -12.45
CA ILE A 100 -7.83 -11.95 -12.88
C ILE A 100 -7.39 -12.75 -11.66
N SER A 101 -7.58 -14.07 -11.73
CA SER A 101 -7.25 -14.97 -10.62
C SER A 101 -5.75 -15.02 -10.33
N ALA A 102 -5.36 -15.49 -9.15
CA ALA A 102 -3.95 -15.70 -8.82
C ALA A 102 -3.30 -16.74 -9.76
N GLU A 103 -4.08 -17.71 -10.25
CA GLU A 103 -3.66 -18.72 -11.21
C GLU A 103 -3.42 -18.11 -12.59
N ASP A 104 -4.30 -17.22 -13.07
CA ASP A 104 -4.13 -16.50 -14.33
C ASP A 104 -2.90 -15.56 -14.27
N LYS A 105 -2.70 -14.84 -13.16
CA LYS A 105 -1.50 -14.02 -12.94
C LYS A 105 -0.22 -14.86 -12.94
N LYS A 106 -0.29 -16.06 -12.35
CA LYS A 106 0.83 -17.00 -12.39
C LYS A 106 1.07 -17.51 -13.81
N PHE A 107 0.02 -17.90 -14.53
CA PHE A 107 0.11 -18.36 -15.90
C PHE A 107 0.73 -17.31 -16.83
N ALA A 108 0.29 -16.04 -16.75
CA ALA A 108 0.91 -14.95 -17.50
C ALA A 108 2.42 -14.84 -17.18
N ARG A 109 2.79 -14.87 -15.91
CA ARG A 109 4.17 -14.75 -15.44
C ARG A 109 5.06 -15.92 -15.90
N ASP A 110 4.54 -17.13 -15.88
CA ASP A 110 5.23 -18.34 -16.35
C ASP A 110 5.51 -18.26 -17.87
N ASN A 111 4.74 -17.45 -18.62
CA ASN A 111 4.95 -17.13 -20.04
C ASN A 111 5.81 -15.83 -20.25
N GLY A 112 6.37 -15.25 -19.19
CA GLY A 112 7.16 -14.02 -19.28
C GLY A 112 6.34 -12.76 -19.55
N ASP A 113 5.09 -12.74 -19.09
CA ASP A 113 4.14 -11.65 -19.27
C ASP A 113 3.53 -11.24 -17.92
N THR A 114 2.78 -10.13 -17.89
CA THR A 114 2.23 -9.57 -16.65
C THR A 114 0.74 -9.31 -16.79
N ALA A 115 -0.01 -9.53 -15.70
CA ALA A 115 -1.44 -9.27 -15.65
C ALA A 115 -1.78 -8.34 -14.47
N TRP A 116 -2.46 -7.22 -14.77
CA TRP A 116 -2.94 -6.24 -13.81
C TRP A 116 -4.46 -6.28 -13.69
N GLY A 117 -4.95 -6.29 -12.47
CA GLY A 117 -6.33 -5.98 -12.13
C GLY A 117 -6.53 -4.47 -11.94
N LEU A 118 -7.70 -4.10 -11.40
CA LEU A 118 -8.02 -2.71 -11.08
C LEU A 118 -7.06 -2.12 -10.04
N ASP A 119 -6.71 -2.89 -9.02
CA ASP A 119 -5.87 -2.43 -7.90
C ASP A 119 -4.44 -2.07 -8.39
N GLU A 120 -3.85 -2.89 -9.28
CA GLU A 120 -2.55 -2.59 -9.89
C GLU A 120 -2.62 -1.40 -10.83
N LEU A 121 -3.68 -1.29 -11.65
CA LEU A 121 -3.85 -0.15 -12.55
C LEU A 121 -3.94 1.16 -11.76
N GLU A 122 -4.77 1.22 -10.72
CA GLU A 122 -4.91 2.40 -9.85
C GLU A 122 -3.60 2.73 -9.12
N TYR A 123 -2.86 1.71 -8.71
CA TYR A 123 -1.55 1.88 -8.11
C TYR A 123 -0.58 2.58 -9.06
N TYR A 124 -0.43 2.10 -10.31
CA TYR A 124 0.48 2.70 -11.28
C TYR A 124 0.01 4.07 -11.78
N GLU A 125 -1.30 4.32 -11.86
CA GLU A 125 -1.84 5.65 -12.11
C GLU A 125 -1.44 6.64 -11.02
N ALA A 126 -1.54 6.25 -9.75
CA ALA A 126 -1.17 7.09 -8.61
C ALA A 126 0.35 7.37 -8.57
N ILE A 127 1.19 6.35 -8.83
CA ILE A 127 2.64 6.55 -8.91
C ILE A 127 3.02 7.47 -10.06
N THR A 128 2.46 7.23 -11.23
CA THR A 128 2.74 8.05 -12.42
C THR A 128 2.28 9.50 -12.21
N ALA A 129 1.13 9.70 -11.57
CA ALA A 129 0.68 11.05 -11.19
C ALA A 129 1.63 11.73 -10.19
N ALA A 130 2.30 10.96 -9.33
CA ALA A 130 3.23 11.49 -8.32
C ALA A 130 4.62 11.80 -8.89
N VAL A 131 5.20 10.93 -9.72
CA VAL A 131 6.61 11.04 -10.13
C VAL A 131 6.82 11.17 -11.65
N GLY A 132 5.74 11.22 -12.44
CA GLY A 132 5.80 11.40 -13.89
C GLY A 132 6.62 10.30 -14.59
N LYS A 133 7.50 10.72 -15.49
CA LYS A 133 8.34 9.80 -16.30
C LYS A 133 9.21 8.83 -15.48
N TRP A 134 9.47 9.12 -14.21
CA TRP A 134 10.26 8.24 -13.36
C TRP A 134 9.51 6.98 -12.93
N ALA A 135 8.19 6.94 -13.07
CA ALA A 135 7.38 5.74 -12.84
C ALA A 135 7.74 4.59 -13.81
N ARG A 136 8.33 4.92 -14.98
CA ARG A 136 8.70 3.92 -15.99
C ARG A 136 9.63 2.82 -15.45
N TYR A 137 10.56 3.16 -14.56
CA TYR A 137 11.49 2.18 -13.99
C TYR A 137 10.77 1.12 -13.15
N GLU A 138 9.78 1.54 -12.35
CA GLU A 138 8.96 0.63 -11.56
C GLU A 138 8.01 -0.21 -12.44
N ILE A 139 7.43 0.41 -13.48
CA ILE A 139 6.58 -0.30 -14.46
C ILE A 139 7.40 -1.36 -15.20
N ILE A 140 8.56 -1.00 -15.76
CA ILE A 140 9.46 -1.89 -16.48
C ILE A 140 9.88 -3.08 -15.60
N HIS A 141 10.28 -2.80 -14.36
CA HIS A 141 10.65 -3.83 -13.40
C HIS A 141 9.47 -4.78 -13.10
N SER A 142 8.26 -4.25 -12.93
CA SER A 142 7.06 -5.06 -12.67
C SER A 142 6.68 -5.98 -13.84
N LEU A 143 7.06 -5.58 -15.06
CA LEU A 143 6.88 -6.38 -16.27
C LEU A 143 7.99 -7.43 -16.49
N GLY A 144 8.96 -7.50 -15.57
CA GLY A 144 10.09 -8.44 -15.68
C GLY A 144 11.09 -8.10 -16.80
N ILE A 145 11.02 -6.89 -17.35
CA ILE A 145 11.91 -6.44 -18.41
C ILE A 145 13.25 -6.00 -17.82
N ARG A 146 14.35 -6.46 -18.38
CA ARG A 146 15.71 -6.02 -18.03
C ARG A 146 16.21 -4.98 -19.02
N THR A 147 16.60 -3.82 -18.54
CA THR A 147 17.14 -2.75 -19.38
C THR A 147 18.62 -2.94 -19.67
N ARG A 148 19.14 -2.27 -20.71
CA ARG A 148 20.59 -2.28 -20.99
C ARG A 148 21.40 -1.55 -19.90
N GLU A 149 20.81 -0.53 -19.26
CA GLU A 149 21.46 0.19 -18.14
C GLU A 149 21.73 -0.73 -16.94
N GLU A 150 20.93 -1.78 -16.75
CA GLU A 150 21.08 -2.75 -15.64
C GLU A 150 22.40 -3.56 -15.71
N LYS A 151 23.09 -3.53 -16.84
CA LYS A 151 24.43 -4.15 -16.97
C LYS A 151 25.54 -3.23 -16.45
N THR A 152 25.23 -2.00 -16.07
CA THR A 152 26.22 -1.04 -15.57
C THR A 152 26.19 -0.97 -14.05
N THR A 153 27.37 -0.84 -13.46
CA THR A 153 27.55 -0.73 -12.01
C THR A 153 28.15 0.64 -11.69
N LEU A 154 27.55 1.32 -10.73
CA LEU A 154 28.09 2.56 -10.17
C LEU A 154 28.95 2.22 -8.96
N THR A 155 30.22 2.59 -8.99
CA THR A 155 31.13 2.46 -7.85
C THR A 155 31.20 3.78 -7.10
N VAL A 156 30.90 3.77 -5.80
CA VAL A 156 30.98 4.95 -4.93
C VAL A 156 31.84 4.67 -3.70
N PRO A 157 32.65 5.64 -3.24
CA PRO A 157 33.35 5.51 -1.96
C PRO A 157 32.33 5.59 -0.80
N ALA A 158 32.55 4.77 0.22
CA ALA A 158 31.70 4.73 1.40
C ALA A 158 32.51 4.47 2.67
N ILE A 159 32.02 4.95 3.80
CA ILE A 159 32.50 4.61 5.12
C ILE A 159 31.63 3.48 5.65
N ARG A 160 32.21 2.30 5.88
CA ARG A 160 31.54 1.17 6.53
C ARG A 160 31.69 1.27 8.03
N LEU A 161 30.61 1.19 8.76
CA LEU A 161 30.53 1.19 10.21
C LEU A 161 29.91 -0.14 10.68
N ALA A 162 30.65 -0.91 11.49
CA ALA A 162 30.11 -2.10 12.11
C ALA A 162 29.28 -1.71 13.33
N GLN A 163 28.03 -2.18 13.37
CA GLN A 163 27.12 -1.97 14.50
C GLN A 163 26.85 -3.32 15.16
N PRO A 164 27.56 -3.66 16.26
CA PRO A 164 27.30 -4.89 17.00
C PRO A 164 25.91 -4.82 17.64
N THR A 165 25.03 -5.72 17.26
CA THR A 165 23.73 -5.89 17.90
C THR A 165 23.71 -7.21 18.66
N SER A 166 22.81 -7.37 19.63
CA SER A 166 22.73 -8.56 20.48
C SER A 166 22.51 -9.88 19.72
N LYS A 167 22.09 -9.82 18.44
CA LYS A 167 21.76 -11.01 17.64
C LYS A 167 22.47 -11.12 16.31
N SER A 168 22.99 -10.02 15.73
CA SER A 168 23.68 -10.03 14.45
C SER A 168 24.45 -8.73 14.23
N MET A 169 25.51 -8.81 13.44
CA MET A 169 26.24 -7.63 12.94
C MET A 169 25.42 -7.01 11.81
N THR A 170 24.89 -5.80 12.03
CA THR A 170 24.29 -5.00 10.95
C THR A 170 25.38 -4.09 10.38
N GLU A 171 25.59 -4.15 9.08
CA GLU A 171 26.52 -3.26 8.41
C GLU A 171 25.84 -1.95 8.03
N LEU A 172 26.46 -0.85 8.39
CA LEU A 172 26.02 0.49 8.08
C LEU A 172 27.05 1.17 7.17
N PHE A 173 26.57 1.82 6.11
CA PHE A 173 27.42 2.53 5.16
C PHE A 173 26.97 3.99 5.07
N SER A 174 27.94 4.92 5.05
CA SER A 174 27.69 6.33 4.76
C SER A 174 28.36 6.68 3.43
N PHE A 175 27.59 7.20 2.47
CA PHE A 175 28.08 7.56 1.14
C PHE A 175 27.20 8.66 0.51
N SER A 176 27.65 9.20 -0.62
CA SER A 176 26.84 10.12 -1.42
C SER A 176 26.67 9.59 -2.85
N ILE A 177 25.52 9.94 -3.45
CA ILE A 177 25.15 9.48 -4.78
C ILE A 177 24.29 10.55 -5.48
N PRO A 178 24.44 10.76 -6.82
CA PRO A 178 23.58 11.68 -7.56
C PRO A 178 22.10 11.28 -7.46
N ALA A 179 21.24 12.27 -7.27
CA ALA A 179 19.81 12.06 -7.11
C ALA A 179 19.17 11.31 -8.29
N GLU A 180 19.64 11.55 -9.51
CA GLU A 180 19.20 10.82 -10.70
C GLU A 180 19.39 9.31 -10.56
N LYS A 181 20.53 8.89 -10.00
CA LYS A 181 20.82 7.45 -9.80
C LYS A 181 19.88 6.85 -8.78
N LEU A 182 19.55 7.59 -7.70
CA LEU A 182 18.53 7.16 -6.72
C LEU A 182 17.15 7.01 -7.34
N LEU A 183 16.73 7.94 -8.22
CA LEU A 183 15.44 7.86 -8.92
C LEU A 183 15.33 6.62 -9.82
N LYS A 184 16.46 6.14 -10.36
CA LYS A 184 16.53 4.95 -11.23
C LYS A 184 16.61 3.64 -10.46
N THR A 185 17.27 3.63 -9.31
CA THR A 185 17.67 2.39 -8.61
C THR A 185 16.89 2.11 -7.34
N CYS A 186 16.24 3.13 -6.77
CA CYS A 186 15.53 2.95 -5.50
C CYS A 186 14.10 2.49 -5.70
N ALA A 187 13.77 1.34 -5.11
CA ALA A 187 12.41 0.88 -4.96
C ALA A 187 11.83 1.32 -3.61
N ILE A 188 10.50 1.48 -3.58
CA ILE A 188 9.75 1.63 -2.34
C ILE A 188 8.88 0.38 -2.17
N PHE A 189 8.98 -0.27 -1.03
CA PHE A 189 8.02 -1.28 -0.64
C PHE A 189 6.68 -0.61 -0.29
N ARG A 190 6.02 -0.14 -1.35
CA ARG A 190 4.70 0.47 -1.25
C ARG A 190 3.65 -0.61 -1.17
N ARG A 191 2.68 -0.32 -0.37
CA ARG A 191 1.60 -1.21 -0.12
C ARG A 191 0.45 -0.96 -1.08
N ALA A 192 0.17 -1.93 -1.95
CA ALA A 192 -1.17 -2.12 -2.48
C ALA A 192 -2.04 -2.73 -1.36
N GLN A 193 -3.32 -2.38 -1.32
CA GLN A 193 -4.24 -2.92 -0.33
C GLN A 193 -4.28 -4.45 -0.45
N GLY A 194 -3.79 -5.15 0.57
CA GLY A 194 -3.72 -6.63 0.61
C GLY A 194 -2.31 -7.23 0.68
N ASP A 195 -1.24 -6.48 0.39
CA ASP A 195 0.12 -6.97 0.58
C ASP A 195 0.59 -6.75 2.02
N ALA A 196 0.67 -7.85 2.78
CA ALA A 196 1.07 -7.82 4.19
C ALA A 196 2.54 -7.46 4.43
N LYS A 197 3.40 -7.56 3.42
CA LYS A 197 4.85 -7.32 3.57
C LYS A 197 5.25 -5.86 3.42
N ALA A 198 4.48 -5.08 2.68
CA ALA A 198 4.81 -3.69 2.40
C ALA A 198 4.41 -2.75 3.54
N TYR A 199 5.21 -1.74 3.84
CA TYR A 199 5.06 -0.89 5.02
C TYR A 199 5.09 0.62 4.74
N GLN A 200 5.36 1.05 3.50
CA GLN A 200 5.48 2.47 3.19
C GLN A 200 4.19 3.07 2.60
N ARG A 201 4.02 4.38 2.84
CA ARG A 201 2.88 5.14 2.33
C ARG A 201 3.01 5.40 0.84
N MET A 202 1.87 5.54 0.18
CA MET A 202 1.85 6.13 -1.16
C MET A 202 2.42 7.55 -1.14
N LEU A 203 3.13 7.91 -2.21
CA LEU A 203 3.68 9.26 -2.35
C LEU A 203 2.55 10.29 -2.39
N GLY A 204 2.56 11.23 -1.47
CA GLY A 204 1.64 12.36 -1.50
C GLY A 204 2.01 13.31 -2.63
N ALA A 205 1.33 13.20 -3.78
CA ALA A 205 1.59 14.03 -4.97
C ALA A 205 1.63 15.54 -4.67
N LYS A 206 0.88 15.99 -3.66
CA LYS A 206 0.85 17.39 -3.22
C LYS A 206 2.13 17.87 -2.51
N ARG A 207 2.96 16.96 -1.97
CA ARG A 207 4.20 17.32 -1.25
C ARG A 207 5.41 17.46 -2.15
N LEU A 208 5.50 16.68 -3.21
CA LEU A 208 6.67 16.63 -4.08
C LEU A 208 7.00 17.96 -4.76
N PRO A 209 6.02 18.74 -5.30
CA PRO A 209 6.30 20.05 -5.86
C PRO A 209 6.90 21.03 -4.86
N GLY A 210 6.49 20.97 -3.58
CA GLY A 210 7.07 21.81 -2.52
C GLY A 210 8.53 21.46 -2.24
N VAL A 211 8.86 20.17 -2.21
CA VAL A 211 10.24 19.68 -2.08
C VAL A 211 11.07 20.10 -3.30
N ALA A 212 10.54 19.92 -4.51
CA ALA A 212 11.22 20.31 -5.74
C ALA A 212 11.50 21.81 -5.79
N LYS A 213 10.55 22.64 -5.37
CA LYS A 213 10.75 24.11 -5.28
C LYS A 213 11.92 24.45 -4.35
N PHE A 214 12.01 23.80 -3.19
CA PHE A 214 13.15 23.97 -2.27
C PHE A 214 14.46 23.52 -2.92
N LEU A 215 14.51 22.31 -3.51
CA LEU A 215 15.71 21.74 -4.14
C LEU A 215 16.21 22.55 -5.35
N SER A 216 15.36 23.32 -6.00
CA SER A 216 15.71 24.15 -7.17
C SER A 216 16.25 25.53 -6.78
N GLN A 217 16.32 25.87 -5.49
CA GLN A 217 16.94 27.11 -5.02
C GLN A 217 18.47 27.00 -5.08
N SER A 218 19.15 28.12 -5.37
CA SER A 218 20.62 28.14 -5.56
C SER A 218 21.42 27.75 -4.32
N ASP A 219 20.85 27.97 -3.15
CA ASP A 219 21.43 27.71 -1.82
C ASP A 219 20.79 26.51 -1.11
N SER A 220 20.02 25.71 -1.84
CA SER A 220 19.34 24.55 -1.25
C SER A 220 20.33 23.49 -0.79
N MET A 221 20.15 23.03 0.43
CA MET A 221 20.93 21.94 1.00
C MET A 221 20.00 20.98 1.73
N LEU A 222 20.14 19.67 1.46
CA LEU A 222 19.50 18.63 2.26
C LEU A 222 20.45 18.22 3.38
N PRO A 223 20.29 18.72 4.60
CA PRO A 223 21.22 18.43 5.70
C PRO A 223 20.98 17.05 6.31
N THR A 224 19.91 16.37 5.92
CA THR A 224 19.52 15.05 6.42
C THR A 224 19.74 14.00 5.34
N ASN A 225 20.31 12.85 5.75
CA ASN A 225 20.50 11.69 4.88
C ASN A 225 19.18 11.00 4.54
N VAL A 226 19.19 10.22 3.47
CA VAL A 226 18.17 9.19 3.20
C VAL A 226 18.66 7.86 3.75
N VAL A 227 17.74 6.99 4.18
CA VAL A 227 18.07 5.67 4.72
C VAL A 227 17.60 4.62 3.74
N LEU A 228 18.55 3.81 3.24
CA LEU A 228 18.31 2.79 2.23
C LEU A 228 18.73 1.41 2.74
N HIS A 229 17.98 0.38 2.41
CA HIS A 229 18.47 -0.99 2.46
C HIS A 229 19.20 -1.28 1.15
N LEU A 230 20.44 -1.76 1.26
CA LEU A 230 21.25 -2.18 0.11
C LEU A 230 20.89 -3.63 -0.24
N GLY A 231 20.42 -3.83 -1.47
CA GLY A 231 20.01 -5.15 -1.96
C GLY A 231 21.18 -6.14 -2.04
N PRO A 232 20.90 -7.43 -2.23
CA PRO A 232 21.92 -8.48 -2.22
C PRO A 232 22.93 -8.34 -3.38
N ASN A 233 22.55 -7.65 -4.45
CA ASN A 233 23.41 -7.42 -5.63
C ASN A 233 24.39 -6.24 -5.42
N VAL A 234 24.25 -5.46 -4.35
CA VAL A 234 25.23 -4.42 -3.98
C VAL A 234 26.43 -5.10 -3.33
N THR A 235 27.60 -4.97 -3.96
CA THR A 235 28.82 -5.59 -3.44
C THR A 235 29.73 -4.57 -2.77
N VAL A 236 30.50 -5.04 -1.80
CA VAL A 236 31.43 -4.23 -1.00
C VAL A 236 32.85 -4.67 -1.31
N GLN A 237 33.68 -3.73 -1.76
CA GLN A 237 35.11 -3.95 -1.96
C GLN A 237 35.90 -3.18 -0.91
N ASN A 238 36.69 -3.87 -0.12
CA ASN A 238 37.60 -3.22 0.81
C ASN A 238 38.67 -2.46 0.04
N LEU A 239 38.81 -1.19 0.33
CA LEU A 239 39.94 -0.39 -0.13
C LEU A 239 41.11 -0.63 0.80
N LYS A 240 42.36 -0.40 0.33
CA LYS A 240 43.54 -0.51 1.18
C LYS A 240 43.36 0.38 2.40
N ASP A 241 43.55 -0.19 3.56
CA ASP A 241 43.40 0.51 4.82
C ASP A 241 44.36 1.68 4.89
N VAL A 242 43.84 2.89 4.99
CA VAL A 242 44.61 4.07 5.37
C VAL A 242 44.63 4.08 6.90
N ASP A 243 45.62 3.43 7.47
CA ASP A 243 45.77 3.32 8.93
C ASP A 243 46.22 4.62 9.57
N SER A 244 46.82 5.50 8.78
CA SER A 244 47.33 6.78 9.25
C SER A 244 47.49 7.77 8.09
N PHE A 245 47.41 9.04 8.38
CA PHE A 245 47.77 10.12 7.48
C PHE A 245 48.68 11.13 8.21
N ARG A 246 49.30 12.00 7.47
CA ARG A 246 50.03 13.13 8.03
C ARG A 246 49.12 14.35 8.00
N ASP A 247 48.96 15.02 9.17
CA ASP A 247 48.20 16.24 9.28
C ASP A 247 48.96 17.45 8.70
N GLU A 248 48.39 18.62 8.79
CA GLU A 248 48.96 19.88 8.31
C GLU A 248 50.28 20.24 9.00
N HIS A 249 50.55 19.68 10.19
CA HIS A 249 51.83 19.83 10.93
C HIS A 249 52.80 18.68 10.67
N ASN A 250 52.54 17.84 9.66
CA ASN A 250 53.33 16.66 9.34
C ASN A 250 53.39 15.58 10.43
N ALA A 251 52.50 15.66 11.42
CA ALA A 251 52.35 14.65 12.48
C ALA A 251 51.58 13.45 11.95
N ARG A 252 52.02 12.25 12.33
CA ARG A 252 51.31 11.01 11.94
C ARG A 252 50.08 10.84 12.85
N VAL A 253 48.89 10.88 12.24
CA VAL A 253 47.62 10.56 12.86
C VAL A 253 47.19 9.16 12.51
N SER A 254 47.02 8.29 13.50
CA SER A 254 46.58 6.90 13.31
C SER A 254 45.16 6.72 13.75
N PHE A 255 44.37 5.95 12.99
CA PHE A 255 43.00 5.61 13.30
C PHE A 255 42.91 4.23 13.96
N SER A 256 42.06 4.08 14.95
CA SER A 256 41.69 2.77 15.46
C SER A 256 40.92 2.00 14.37
N ARG A 257 41.36 0.78 14.07
CA ARG A 257 40.79 -0.06 13.00
C ARG A 257 39.38 -0.60 13.29
N SER A 258 38.86 -0.40 14.48
CA SER A 258 37.73 -1.20 14.94
C SER A 258 36.39 -0.78 14.37
N ASP A 259 36.16 0.51 14.08
CA ASP A 259 34.79 1.01 13.99
C ASP A 259 34.40 1.61 12.64
N ALA A 260 35.36 2.06 11.82
CA ALA A 260 35.10 2.66 10.52
C ALA A 260 36.14 2.24 9.47
N ARG A 261 35.71 1.84 8.29
CA ARG A 261 36.58 1.46 7.16
C ARG A 261 36.13 2.14 5.88
N LEU A 262 37.10 2.61 5.10
CA LEU A 262 36.82 3.09 3.76
C LEU A 262 36.67 1.88 2.82
N VAL A 263 35.54 1.86 2.09
CA VAL A 263 35.20 0.81 1.14
C VAL A 263 34.68 1.41 -0.16
N ALA A 264 34.68 0.63 -1.24
CA ALA A 264 33.93 0.93 -2.44
C ALA A 264 32.64 0.10 -2.46
N LEU A 265 31.50 0.77 -2.65
CA LEU A 265 30.22 0.11 -2.94
C LEU A 265 30.01 0.05 -4.44
N ASN A 266 29.80 -1.14 -4.96
CA ASN A 266 29.43 -1.36 -6.35
C ASN A 266 27.92 -1.58 -6.41
N ILE A 267 27.19 -0.57 -6.89
CA ILE A 267 25.74 -0.51 -6.93
C ILE A 267 25.28 -0.77 -8.36
N PRO A 268 24.58 -1.87 -8.65
CA PRO A 268 23.98 -2.09 -9.96
C PRO A 268 22.99 -0.98 -10.28
N LEU A 269 23.03 -0.42 -11.49
CA LEU A 269 22.06 0.58 -11.96
C LEU A 269 20.74 -0.09 -12.41
N GLU A 270 20.25 -0.98 -11.57
CA GLU A 270 19.01 -1.74 -11.73
C GLU A 270 17.95 -1.21 -10.76
N TYR A 271 16.70 -1.08 -11.21
CA TYR A 271 15.60 -0.72 -10.31
C TYR A 271 15.49 -1.79 -9.21
N ALA A 272 15.19 -1.35 -8.00
CA ALA A 272 15.15 -2.18 -6.79
C ALA A 272 16.53 -2.74 -6.32
N SER A 273 17.66 -2.27 -6.85
CA SER A 273 18.97 -2.57 -6.26
C SER A 273 19.14 -1.97 -4.86
N MET A 274 18.38 -0.93 -4.56
CA MET A 274 18.25 -0.33 -3.23
C MET A 274 16.79 -0.12 -2.86
N GLU A 275 16.46 -0.30 -1.58
CA GLU A 275 15.11 -0.12 -1.06
C GLU A 275 15.08 1.06 -0.07
N ILE A 276 14.12 1.97 -0.24
CA ILE A 276 14.01 3.14 0.64
C ILE A 276 13.39 2.73 1.96
N ILE A 277 14.10 2.95 3.07
CA ILE A 277 13.56 2.84 4.43
C ILE A 277 13.02 4.19 4.87
N ASP A 278 13.79 5.28 4.69
CA ASP A 278 13.32 6.65 4.94
C ASP A 278 13.83 7.62 3.89
N GLY A 279 13.09 8.71 3.67
CA GLY A 279 13.47 9.78 2.75
C GLY A 279 12.80 9.71 1.38
N GLN A 280 11.75 8.91 1.18
CA GLN A 280 11.04 8.80 -0.10
C GLN A 280 10.64 10.17 -0.70
N HIS A 281 10.13 11.11 0.11
CA HIS A 281 9.77 12.44 -0.38
C HIS A 281 10.99 13.29 -0.77
N ARG A 282 12.14 13.07 -0.13
CA ARG A 282 13.40 13.71 -0.48
C ARG A 282 13.91 13.22 -1.84
N ILE A 283 13.93 11.90 -2.05
CA ILE A 283 14.36 11.30 -3.32
C ILE A 283 13.39 11.67 -4.43
N PHE A 284 12.08 11.39 -4.26
CA PHE A 284 11.10 11.62 -5.32
C PHE A 284 10.74 13.09 -5.52
N GLY A 285 11.12 14.00 -4.62
CA GLY A 285 11.09 15.44 -4.87
C GLY A 285 11.92 15.85 -6.10
N PHE A 286 13.02 15.15 -6.34
CA PHE A 286 13.86 15.39 -7.52
C PHE A 286 13.16 15.04 -8.84
N SER A 287 12.11 14.21 -8.84
CA SER A 287 11.36 13.88 -10.06
C SER A 287 10.67 15.10 -10.70
N HIS A 288 10.43 16.15 -9.92
CA HIS A 288 9.84 17.41 -10.37
C HIS A 288 10.88 18.52 -10.61
N CYS A 289 12.16 18.23 -10.43
CA CYS A 289 13.24 19.18 -10.70
C CYS A 289 13.68 19.13 -12.16
N GLN A 290 14.33 20.23 -12.60
CA GLN A 290 15.01 20.24 -13.88
C GLN A 290 16.16 19.21 -13.92
N GLU A 291 16.49 18.74 -15.10
CA GLU A 291 17.51 17.72 -15.33
C GLU A 291 18.86 18.07 -14.69
N LYS A 292 19.30 19.32 -14.83
CA LYS A 292 20.54 19.83 -14.23
C LYS A 292 20.56 19.62 -12.70
N VAL A 293 19.42 19.74 -12.03
CA VAL A 293 19.36 19.61 -10.57
C VAL A 293 19.55 18.15 -10.17
N HIS A 294 18.73 17.23 -10.69
CA HIS A 294 18.84 15.82 -10.26
C HIS A 294 20.12 15.11 -10.75
N LYS A 295 20.75 15.56 -11.84
CA LYS A 295 22.06 15.03 -12.30
C LYS A 295 23.22 15.45 -11.41
N ASN A 296 23.19 16.69 -10.89
CA ASN A 296 24.35 17.26 -10.19
C ASN A 296 24.18 17.28 -8.66
N TYR A 297 22.98 17.06 -8.14
CA TYR A 297 22.73 17.08 -6.70
C TYR A 297 23.13 15.73 -6.07
N ASN A 298 24.14 15.76 -5.21
CA ASN A 298 24.55 14.59 -4.45
C ASN A 298 23.74 14.47 -3.15
N VAL A 299 23.11 13.34 -2.96
CA VAL A 299 22.30 13.02 -1.78
C VAL A 299 23.13 12.17 -0.81
N LEU A 300 23.17 12.57 0.46
CA LEU A 300 23.80 11.79 1.52
C LEU A 300 22.93 10.58 1.86
N VAL A 301 23.52 9.40 1.89
CA VAL A 301 22.85 8.12 2.11
C VAL A 301 23.43 7.41 3.33
N THR A 302 22.54 6.89 4.18
CA THR A 302 22.88 5.82 5.12
C THR A 302 22.35 4.51 4.55
N GLY A 303 23.25 3.65 4.09
CA GLY A 303 22.94 2.31 3.60
C GLY A 303 22.97 1.29 4.73
N LEU A 304 21.95 0.45 4.82
CA LEU A 304 21.88 -0.68 5.75
C LEU A 304 21.93 -1.98 4.96
N ARG A 305 22.68 -2.96 5.41
CA ARG A 305 22.82 -4.25 4.75
C ARG A 305 22.41 -5.38 5.69
N GLU A 306 22.03 -6.52 5.10
CA GLU A 306 21.67 -7.74 5.83
C GLU A 306 20.47 -7.58 6.77
N LEU A 307 19.48 -6.80 6.31
CA LEU A 307 18.20 -6.68 6.99
C LEU A 307 17.17 -7.60 6.33
N ASP A 308 16.53 -8.44 7.12
CA ASP A 308 15.30 -9.10 6.73
C ASP A 308 14.11 -8.11 6.74
N ASP A 309 12.97 -8.54 6.23
CA ASP A 309 11.78 -7.68 6.13
C ASP A 309 11.28 -7.18 7.48
N THR A 310 11.49 -7.93 8.56
CA THR A 310 11.11 -7.52 9.91
C THR A 310 11.99 -6.39 10.39
N ARG A 311 13.30 -6.50 10.23
CA ARG A 311 14.27 -5.48 10.62
C ARG A 311 14.16 -4.20 9.79
N LYS A 312 13.89 -4.31 8.47
CA LYS A 312 13.60 -3.14 7.62
C LYS A 312 12.40 -2.36 8.15
N ARG A 313 11.37 -3.08 8.53
CA ARG A 313 10.15 -2.51 9.11
C ARG A 313 10.40 -1.86 10.47
N ASP A 314 11.18 -2.52 11.34
CA ASP A 314 11.56 -1.97 12.64
C ASP A 314 12.38 -0.69 12.49
N ALA A 315 13.33 -0.66 11.56
CA ALA A 315 14.10 0.55 11.23
C ALA A 315 13.19 1.69 10.76
N PHE A 316 12.23 1.39 9.86
CA PHE A 316 11.24 2.36 9.42
C PHE A 316 10.39 2.91 10.58
N ILE A 317 9.92 2.04 11.48
CA ILE A 317 9.15 2.45 12.66
C ILE A 317 9.99 3.34 13.58
N ALA A 318 11.21 2.91 13.93
CA ALA A 318 12.09 3.64 14.84
C ALA A 318 12.44 5.05 14.32
N ILE A 319 12.71 5.19 13.02
CA ILE A 319 13.03 6.49 12.40
C ILE A 319 11.79 7.41 12.42
N ASN A 320 10.61 6.87 12.13
CA ASN A 320 9.40 7.68 12.00
C ASN A 320 8.71 7.99 13.33
N ASP A 321 8.85 7.14 14.33
CA ASP A 321 8.23 7.34 15.67
C ASP A 321 8.85 8.56 16.39
N ASN A 322 10.10 8.85 16.09
CA ASN A 322 10.82 10.00 16.66
C ASN A 322 10.63 11.33 15.88
N SER A 323 10.08 11.31 14.67
CA SER A 323 10.06 12.51 13.81
C SER A 323 8.69 13.12 13.53
N ARG A 324 7.63 12.32 13.53
CA ARG A 324 6.20 12.73 13.46
C ARG A 324 5.34 11.53 13.83
N ARG A 325 4.26 11.74 14.56
CA ARG A 325 3.28 10.67 14.83
C ARG A 325 2.86 10.03 13.51
N MET A 326 3.21 8.76 13.32
CA MET A 326 2.72 7.96 12.20
C MET A 326 1.18 7.91 12.24
N ASP A 327 0.55 7.75 11.07
CA ASP A 327 -0.89 7.49 11.04
C ASP A 327 -1.22 6.28 11.91
N ALA A 328 -2.22 6.43 12.78
CA ALA A 328 -2.56 5.41 13.76
C ALA A 328 -3.05 4.09 13.14
N ASN A 329 -3.62 4.13 11.91
CA ASN A 329 -4.00 2.92 11.19
C ASN A 329 -2.78 2.18 10.68
N LEU A 330 -1.79 2.92 10.14
CA LEU A 330 -0.54 2.32 9.68
C LEU A 330 0.20 1.63 10.83
N VAL A 331 0.35 2.30 12.00
CA VAL A 331 0.97 1.69 13.20
C VAL A 331 0.23 0.43 13.63
N ALA A 332 -1.10 0.50 13.71
CA ALA A 332 -1.94 -0.63 14.07
C ALA A 332 -1.75 -1.81 13.11
N TYR A 333 -1.74 -1.52 11.82
CA TYR A 333 -1.55 -2.56 10.82
C TYR A 333 -0.14 -3.16 10.82
N LEU A 334 0.90 -2.35 11.01
CA LEU A 334 2.29 -2.84 11.10
C LEU A 334 2.48 -3.77 12.31
N LYS A 335 1.83 -3.46 13.43
CA LYS A 335 1.78 -4.36 14.60
C LYS A 335 1.14 -5.72 14.24
N TYR A 336 0.04 -5.70 13.49
CA TYR A 336 -0.63 -6.93 13.05
C TYR A 336 0.26 -7.82 12.19
N THR A 337 1.11 -7.24 11.32
CA THR A 337 1.97 -7.99 10.42
C THR A 337 3.27 -8.49 11.05
N LYS A 338 3.52 -8.15 12.31
CA LYS A 338 4.80 -8.40 12.97
C LYS A 338 4.94 -9.81 13.57
N ASP A 339 3.85 -10.39 14.11
CA ASP A 339 3.92 -11.71 14.74
C ASP A 339 2.54 -12.35 14.99
N ASP A 340 2.37 -13.61 14.59
CA ASP A 340 1.19 -14.40 14.93
C ASP A 340 1.16 -14.80 16.42
N VAL A 341 2.31 -14.90 17.07
CA VAL A 341 2.46 -15.38 18.46
C VAL A 341 2.10 -14.29 19.48
N LEU A 342 2.40 -13.02 19.21
CA LEU A 342 2.09 -11.91 20.13
C LEU A 342 0.60 -11.54 20.15
N CYS A 343 -0.20 -11.98 19.19
CA CYS A 343 -1.64 -11.76 19.17
C CYS A 343 -2.40 -12.46 20.31
N GLN A 344 -1.78 -13.40 21.00
CA GLN A 344 -2.46 -14.27 21.98
C GLN A 344 -2.77 -13.56 23.33
N SER A 345 -1.95 -12.62 23.73
CA SER A 345 -2.06 -11.96 25.04
C SER A 345 -2.56 -10.52 24.96
N ASP A 346 -2.63 -9.93 23.75
CA ASP A 346 -2.95 -8.52 23.54
C ASP A 346 -4.30 -8.34 22.81
N ASN A 347 -5.33 -7.92 23.56
CA ASN A 347 -6.65 -7.62 22.99
C ASN A 347 -6.60 -6.53 21.91
N GLU A 348 -5.57 -5.69 21.85
CA GLU A 348 -5.41 -4.71 20.79
C GLU A 348 -5.05 -5.38 19.47
N LEU A 349 -4.07 -6.28 19.50
CA LEU A 349 -3.66 -7.04 18.31
C LEU A 349 -4.78 -7.97 17.83
N MET A 350 -5.47 -8.62 18.78
CA MET A 350 -6.64 -9.45 18.44
C MET A 350 -7.74 -8.61 17.76
N ALA A 351 -8.05 -7.41 18.26
CA ALA A 351 -9.04 -6.53 17.65
C ALA A 351 -8.63 -6.10 16.23
N ILE A 352 -7.36 -5.80 16.02
CA ILE A 352 -6.81 -5.46 14.69
C ILE A 352 -6.97 -6.66 13.74
N ARG A 353 -6.62 -7.88 14.18
CA ARG A 353 -6.76 -9.11 13.40
C ARG A 353 -8.20 -9.36 13.01
N VAL A 354 -9.12 -9.28 13.95
CA VAL A 354 -10.57 -9.43 13.71
C VAL A 354 -11.05 -8.46 12.63
N VAL A 355 -10.66 -7.18 12.71
CA VAL A 355 -11.10 -6.18 11.72
C VAL A 355 -10.50 -6.43 10.35
N VAL A 356 -9.23 -6.85 10.27
CA VAL A 356 -8.59 -7.20 8.99
C VAL A 356 -9.29 -8.39 8.35
N GLU A 357 -9.64 -9.42 9.12
CA GLU A 357 -10.37 -10.57 8.61
C GLU A 357 -11.81 -10.23 8.20
N LEU A 358 -12.51 -9.38 8.97
CA LEU A 358 -13.84 -8.87 8.60
C LEU A 358 -13.81 -8.11 7.27
N ASN A 359 -12.73 -7.39 6.97
CA ASN A 359 -12.61 -6.61 5.74
C ASN A 359 -12.46 -7.47 4.46
N LYS A 360 -12.22 -8.78 4.60
CA LYS A 360 -12.09 -9.71 3.46
C LYS A 360 -13.44 -10.15 2.88
N ALA A 361 -14.52 -10.04 3.64
CA ALA A 361 -15.85 -10.50 3.24
C ALA A 361 -16.98 -9.54 3.65
N THR A 362 -18.18 -9.74 3.06
CA THR A 362 -19.39 -8.98 3.45
C THR A 362 -19.67 -9.15 4.95
N PRO A 363 -20.22 -8.08 5.63
CA PRO A 363 -20.65 -6.80 5.09
C PRO A 363 -19.55 -5.75 4.92
N PHE A 364 -18.27 -6.07 5.24
CA PHE A 364 -17.16 -5.14 5.26
C PHE A 364 -16.17 -5.29 4.08
N LYS A 365 -16.49 -6.10 3.07
CA LYS A 365 -15.56 -6.34 1.94
C LYS A 365 -15.03 -5.03 1.37
N LYS A 366 -13.71 -4.76 1.56
CA LYS A 366 -13.02 -3.52 1.15
C LYS A 366 -13.61 -2.22 1.74
N ALA A 367 -14.43 -2.30 2.80
CA ALA A 367 -15.10 -1.14 3.40
C ALA A 367 -14.31 -0.48 4.53
N VAL A 368 -13.27 -1.16 5.05
CA VAL A 368 -12.42 -0.63 6.11
C VAL A 368 -11.12 -0.10 5.52
N ARG A 369 -10.81 1.17 5.81
CA ARG A 369 -9.52 1.77 5.51
C ARG A 369 -8.45 1.21 6.45
N LEU A 370 -7.67 0.26 5.94
CA LEU A 370 -6.63 -0.41 6.72
C LEU A 370 -5.38 0.45 6.87
N LEU A 371 -5.15 1.37 5.95
CA LEU A 371 -4.00 2.25 5.85
C LEU A 371 -4.42 3.71 5.88
N ASP A 372 -3.49 4.61 5.60
CA ASP A 372 -3.71 6.05 5.50
C ASP A 372 -4.30 6.52 4.15
N ILE A 373 -4.62 5.56 3.26
CA ILE A 373 -5.14 5.83 1.91
C ILE A 373 -6.54 5.22 1.77
N GLY A 374 -7.39 5.91 1.04
CA GLY A 374 -8.75 5.52 0.72
C GLY A 374 -9.79 6.43 1.33
N ASP A 375 -10.99 6.40 0.74
CA ASP A 375 -12.13 7.25 1.13
C ASP A 375 -13.08 6.57 2.11
N GLN A 376 -12.76 5.34 2.51
CA GLN A 376 -13.61 4.56 3.42
C GLN A 376 -13.82 5.30 4.73
N ARG A 377 -15.08 5.39 5.15
CA ARG A 377 -15.50 6.09 6.38
C ARG A 377 -15.28 5.26 7.65
N ILE A 378 -14.97 3.97 7.50
CA ILE A 378 -14.53 3.10 8.60
C ILE A 378 -13.01 2.97 8.51
N THR A 379 -12.31 3.20 9.62
CA THR A 379 -10.84 3.05 9.70
C THR A 379 -10.47 1.88 10.59
N LEU A 380 -9.35 1.23 10.32
CA LEU A 380 -8.84 0.12 11.13
C LEU A 380 -8.76 0.50 12.61
N LYS A 381 -8.11 1.63 12.94
CA LYS A 381 -7.96 2.10 14.33
C LYS A 381 -9.29 2.47 14.97
N GLY A 382 -10.23 3.02 14.19
CA GLY A 382 -11.56 3.37 14.66
C GLY A 382 -12.38 2.13 15.03
N PHE A 383 -12.38 1.11 14.18
CA PHE A 383 -13.12 -0.13 14.40
C PHE A 383 -12.45 -1.01 15.48
N ALA A 384 -11.12 -1.22 15.42
CA ALA A 384 -10.36 -1.98 16.40
C ALA A 384 -10.16 -1.22 17.75
N GLY A 385 -10.88 -0.12 17.96
CA GLY A 385 -10.75 0.74 19.12
C GLY A 385 -11.29 0.15 20.42
N TYR A 386 -11.48 1.03 21.41
CA TYR A 386 -11.86 0.65 22.78
C TYR A 386 -13.12 -0.22 22.85
N ASP A 387 -14.13 0.08 22.03
CA ASP A 387 -15.42 -0.63 22.07
C ASP A 387 -15.27 -2.10 21.64
N LEU A 388 -14.49 -2.39 20.59
CA LEU A 388 -14.22 -3.76 20.17
C LEU A 388 -13.27 -4.47 21.13
N LYS A 389 -12.16 -3.83 21.52
CA LYS A 389 -11.18 -4.42 22.46
C LYS A 389 -11.81 -4.88 23.76
N GLY A 390 -12.77 -4.11 24.27
CA GLY A 390 -13.47 -4.45 25.51
C GLY A 390 -14.43 -5.65 25.41
N LEU A 391 -14.76 -6.10 24.20
CA LEU A 391 -15.60 -7.28 23.96
C LEU A 391 -14.77 -8.57 23.86
N LEU A 392 -13.48 -8.47 23.50
CA LEU A 392 -12.61 -9.60 23.17
C LEU A 392 -11.86 -10.13 24.40
N GLY A 393 -11.24 -11.30 24.24
CA GLY A 393 -10.40 -11.96 25.23
C GLY A 393 -11.18 -12.85 26.18
N PRO A 394 -10.47 -13.59 27.06
CA PRO A 394 -11.09 -14.57 27.96
C PRO A 394 -12.00 -13.94 29.03
N ARG A 395 -11.86 -12.65 29.27
CA ARG A 395 -12.69 -11.86 30.21
C ARG A 395 -13.69 -10.96 29.51
N GLY A 396 -13.68 -10.92 28.18
CA GLY A 396 -14.60 -10.10 27.36
C GLY A 396 -16.01 -10.68 27.32
N LEU A 397 -16.97 -9.89 26.87
CA LEU A 397 -18.36 -10.34 26.72
C LEU A 397 -18.53 -11.37 25.58
N LEU A 398 -17.63 -11.36 24.60
CA LEU A 398 -17.56 -12.37 23.54
C LEU A 398 -16.69 -13.59 23.91
N ARG A 399 -16.43 -13.82 25.22
CA ARG A 399 -15.57 -14.93 25.70
C ARG A 399 -16.00 -16.32 25.23
N LYS A 400 -17.28 -16.54 24.92
CA LYS A 400 -17.80 -17.79 24.36
C LYS A 400 -17.24 -18.10 22.97
N TYR A 401 -16.79 -17.07 22.25
CA TYR A 401 -16.15 -17.15 20.95
C TYR A 401 -14.62 -17.06 21.04
N TYR A 402 -14.08 -17.12 22.26
CA TYR A 402 -12.64 -17.09 22.44
C TYR A 402 -12.04 -18.47 22.18
N VAL A 403 -11.22 -18.55 21.15
CA VAL A 403 -10.36 -19.68 20.86
C VAL A 403 -8.93 -19.16 20.84
N ALA A 404 -8.03 -19.87 21.53
CA ALA A 404 -6.62 -19.47 21.57
C ALA A 404 -6.03 -19.45 20.15
N ASN A 405 -5.30 -18.40 19.81
CA ASN A 405 -4.54 -18.25 18.56
C ASN A 405 -5.35 -18.01 17.28
N THR A 406 -6.67 -17.85 17.34
CA THR A 406 -7.47 -17.56 16.15
C THR A 406 -8.48 -16.43 16.40
N ALA A 407 -8.84 -15.74 15.33
CA ALA A 407 -9.88 -14.72 15.33
C ALA A 407 -11.21 -15.22 14.74
N ASP A 408 -11.25 -16.42 14.20
CA ASP A 408 -12.30 -16.91 13.30
C ASP A 408 -13.69 -16.91 13.94
N GLU A 409 -13.79 -17.37 15.18
CA GLU A 409 -15.06 -17.38 15.92
C GLU A 409 -15.56 -15.95 16.21
N TYR A 410 -14.66 -15.04 16.55
CA TYR A 410 -15.02 -13.61 16.69
C TYR A 410 -15.48 -13.00 15.38
N VAL A 411 -14.77 -13.32 14.30
CA VAL A 411 -15.10 -12.86 12.94
C VAL A 411 -16.48 -13.37 12.53
N THR A 412 -16.79 -14.64 12.79
CA THR A 412 -18.08 -15.25 12.49
C THR A 412 -19.21 -14.59 13.28
N ALA A 413 -19.03 -14.39 14.59
CA ALA A 413 -20.03 -13.76 15.44
C ALA A 413 -20.29 -12.30 15.03
N LEU A 414 -19.23 -11.52 14.81
CA LEU A 414 -19.34 -10.12 14.39
C LEU A 414 -19.87 -9.98 12.97
N ARG A 415 -19.55 -10.89 12.08
CA ARG A 415 -20.11 -10.94 10.72
C ARG A 415 -21.63 -11.15 10.77
N THR A 416 -22.10 -12.09 11.56
CA THR A 416 -23.56 -12.31 11.77
C THR A 416 -24.21 -11.04 12.28
N TYR A 417 -23.64 -10.40 13.31
CA TYR A 417 -24.16 -9.17 13.89
C TYR A 417 -24.25 -8.04 12.84
N PHE A 418 -23.17 -7.73 12.17
CA PHE A 418 -23.14 -6.61 11.21
C PHE A 418 -23.86 -6.90 9.90
N SER A 419 -23.94 -8.16 9.47
CA SER A 419 -24.79 -8.54 8.32
C SER A 419 -26.27 -8.33 8.62
N THR A 420 -26.70 -8.60 9.86
CA THR A 420 -28.07 -8.28 10.30
C THR A 420 -28.32 -6.77 10.24
N ILE A 421 -27.40 -5.95 10.74
CA ILE A 421 -27.48 -4.50 10.65
C ILE A 421 -27.55 -4.04 9.19
N GLN A 422 -26.66 -4.53 8.33
CA GLN A 422 -26.66 -4.20 6.91
C GLN A 422 -28.00 -4.55 6.25
N SER A 423 -28.57 -5.72 6.54
CA SER A 423 -29.85 -6.14 5.97
C SER A 423 -31.01 -5.26 6.42
N MET A 424 -31.03 -4.85 7.69
CA MET A 424 -32.08 -4.01 8.25
C MET A 424 -31.99 -2.55 7.79
N PHE A 425 -30.78 -2.03 7.64
CA PHE A 425 -30.50 -0.62 7.31
C PHE A 425 -29.77 -0.49 5.98
N LYS A 426 -30.21 -1.22 4.96
CA LYS A 426 -29.52 -1.37 3.68
C LYS A 426 -29.26 -0.04 2.96
N SER A 427 -30.20 0.86 2.92
CA SER A 427 -30.05 2.19 2.31
C SER A 427 -29.02 3.04 3.04
N GLU A 428 -29.10 3.05 4.37
CA GLU A 428 -28.24 3.85 5.23
C GLU A 428 -26.81 3.27 5.31
N TRP A 429 -26.67 1.94 5.19
CA TRP A 429 -25.37 1.26 5.13
C TRP A 429 -24.61 1.58 3.85
N ASN A 430 -25.34 1.65 2.73
CA ASN A 430 -24.72 1.83 1.40
C ASN A 430 -24.40 3.30 1.06
N ASP A 431 -24.79 4.25 1.90
CA ASP A 431 -24.51 5.67 1.71
C ASP A 431 -23.86 6.26 2.99
N PRO A 432 -22.57 5.94 3.25
CA PRO A 432 -21.84 6.40 4.43
C PRO A 432 -21.50 7.90 4.40
N ASP A 433 -21.68 8.58 3.29
CA ASP A 433 -21.50 10.02 3.19
C ASP A 433 -22.69 10.76 3.80
N ARG A 434 -23.88 10.26 3.62
CA ARG A 434 -25.11 10.80 4.18
C ARG A 434 -25.40 10.26 5.57
N TYR A 435 -25.21 8.96 5.82
CA TYR A 435 -25.61 8.29 7.04
C TYR A 435 -24.42 7.82 7.88
N ILE A 436 -24.63 7.74 9.21
CA ILE A 436 -23.51 7.37 10.10
C ILE A 436 -23.29 5.86 10.22
N ILE A 437 -24.21 5.00 9.80
CA ILE A 437 -24.22 3.57 10.14
C ILE A 437 -22.91 2.88 9.73
N ALA A 438 -22.48 3.04 8.48
CA ALA A 438 -21.22 2.49 7.98
C ALA A 438 -20.05 3.49 8.12
N THR A 439 -19.91 4.12 9.28
CA THR A 439 -18.81 5.01 9.66
C THR A 439 -18.22 4.59 11.00
N ASN A 440 -17.03 5.11 11.37
CA ASN A 440 -16.44 4.84 12.69
C ASN A 440 -17.39 5.09 13.86
N ARG A 441 -18.21 6.13 13.77
CA ARG A 441 -19.18 6.48 14.83
C ARG A 441 -20.33 5.49 14.89
N GLY A 442 -20.87 5.09 13.75
CA GLY A 442 -21.92 4.08 13.67
C GLY A 442 -21.42 2.73 14.17
N ILE A 443 -20.25 2.30 13.73
CA ILE A 443 -19.62 1.05 14.21
C ILE A 443 -19.44 1.07 15.73
N SER A 444 -18.91 2.17 16.31
CA SER A 444 -18.79 2.32 17.77
C SER A 444 -20.16 2.24 18.48
N ALA A 445 -21.18 2.91 17.95
CA ALA A 445 -22.52 2.85 18.53
C ALA A 445 -23.11 1.44 18.51
N PHE A 446 -22.97 0.72 17.39
CA PHE A 446 -23.45 -0.65 17.28
C PHE A 446 -22.61 -1.64 18.12
N LEU A 447 -21.30 -1.44 18.30
CA LEU A 447 -20.51 -2.25 19.24
C LEU A 447 -20.97 -2.05 20.70
N LYS A 448 -21.33 -0.84 21.08
CA LYS A 448 -21.91 -0.57 22.41
C LYS A 448 -23.30 -1.21 22.57
N LEU A 449 -24.13 -1.17 21.53
CA LEU A 449 -25.41 -1.90 21.55
C LEU A 449 -25.19 -3.42 21.61
N LEU A 450 -24.19 -3.97 20.89
CA LEU A 450 -23.82 -5.37 21.02
C LEU A 450 -23.43 -5.72 22.47
N LYS A 451 -22.66 -4.86 23.13
CA LYS A 451 -22.33 -5.01 24.56
C LYS A 451 -23.58 -5.11 25.42
N SER A 452 -24.55 -4.23 25.22
CA SER A 452 -25.83 -4.21 25.93
C SER A 452 -26.67 -5.47 25.64
N MET A 453 -26.72 -5.90 24.38
CA MET A 453 -27.41 -7.15 23.99
C MET A 453 -26.81 -8.39 24.65
N LEU A 454 -25.48 -8.49 24.65
CA LEU A 454 -24.76 -9.61 25.26
C LEU A 454 -24.96 -9.68 26.77
N ARG A 455 -25.03 -8.52 27.45
CA ARG A 455 -25.35 -8.45 28.88
C ARG A 455 -26.78 -8.91 29.16
N THR A 456 -27.73 -8.46 28.34
CA THR A 456 -29.16 -8.79 28.50
C THR A 456 -29.44 -10.26 28.19
N HIS A 457 -28.80 -10.82 27.19
CA HIS A 457 -29.11 -12.16 26.64
C HIS A 457 -28.15 -13.29 27.05
N GLY A 458 -27.14 -12.99 27.86
CA GLY A 458 -26.25 -14.03 28.41
C GLY A 458 -25.14 -14.54 27.48
N GLY A 459 -24.68 -13.76 26.50
CA GLY A 459 -23.39 -13.94 25.83
C GLY A 459 -23.38 -14.59 24.47
N THR A 460 -24.50 -15.10 23.93
CA THR A 460 -24.63 -15.53 22.51
C THR A 460 -25.86 -14.88 21.89
N LEU A 461 -25.73 -14.46 20.64
CA LEU A 461 -26.80 -13.81 19.89
C LEU A 461 -26.94 -14.49 18.53
N ASP A 462 -28.14 -14.97 18.21
CA ASP A 462 -28.51 -15.38 16.86
C ASP A 462 -29.09 -14.21 16.05
N HIS A 463 -29.28 -14.47 14.77
CA HIS A 463 -29.78 -13.47 13.82
C HIS A 463 -31.14 -12.87 14.25
N ASP A 464 -32.06 -13.72 14.72
CA ASP A 464 -33.41 -13.29 15.06
C ASP A 464 -33.43 -12.47 16.36
N THR A 465 -32.67 -12.85 17.35
CA THR A 465 -32.47 -12.08 18.58
C THR A 465 -31.90 -10.68 18.28
N ILE A 466 -30.85 -10.60 17.44
CA ILE A 466 -30.26 -9.31 17.01
C ILE A 466 -31.31 -8.48 16.30
N LYS A 467 -32.02 -9.05 15.33
CA LYS A 467 -33.07 -8.38 14.56
C LYS A 467 -34.18 -7.85 15.47
N ASN A 468 -34.63 -8.63 16.43
CA ASN A 468 -35.69 -8.26 17.37
C ASN A 468 -35.26 -7.06 18.21
N TYR A 469 -34.05 -7.04 18.77
CA TYR A 469 -33.57 -5.88 19.54
C TYR A 469 -33.39 -4.62 18.70
N LEU A 470 -33.01 -4.76 17.42
CA LEU A 470 -32.79 -3.63 16.51
C LEU A 470 -34.10 -3.12 15.87
N GLN A 471 -35.19 -3.89 15.89
CA GLN A 471 -36.46 -3.52 15.27
C GLN A 471 -37.00 -2.16 15.76
N PRO A 472 -36.98 -1.81 17.07
CA PRO A 472 -37.39 -0.49 17.52
C PRO A 472 -36.60 0.67 16.90
N LEU A 473 -35.34 0.45 16.60
CA LEU A 473 -34.49 1.44 15.92
C LEU A 473 -34.80 1.55 14.42
N LYS A 474 -35.26 0.46 13.77
CA LYS A 474 -35.70 0.50 12.37
C LYS A 474 -37.02 1.26 12.21
N THR A 475 -37.96 1.09 13.11
CA THR A 475 -39.31 1.62 12.97
C THR A 475 -39.55 2.94 13.73
N GLY A 476 -38.80 3.18 14.81
CA GLY A 476 -39.06 4.31 15.72
C GLY A 476 -37.92 5.32 15.86
N TRP A 477 -36.76 5.09 15.29
CA TRP A 477 -35.65 6.03 15.35
C TRP A 477 -35.81 7.15 14.33
N LYS A 478 -35.62 8.40 14.77
CA LYS A 478 -35.95 9.58 13.95
C LYS A 478 -35.08 9.74 12.70
N THR A 479 -33.76 9.51 12.79
CA THR A 479 -32.85 9.70 11.66
C THR A 479 -31.48 9.06 11.91
N TRP A 480 -30.85 8.59 10.84
CA TRP A 480 -29.45 8.15 10.80
C TRP A 480 -28.54 9.13 10.01
N GLU A 481 -29.10 10.29 9.57
CA GLU A 481 -28.36 11.29 8.81
C GLU A 481 -27.26 11.93 9.66
N SER A 482 -26.02 11.88 9.17
CA SER A 482 -24.81 12.37 9.84
C SER A 482 -24.91 13.85 10.23
N SER A 483 -25.48 14.70 9.37
CA SER A 483 -25.65 16.14 9.59
C SER A 483 -26.59 16.42 10.78
N LYS A 484 -27.75 15.77 10.82
CA LYS A 484 -28.76 15.94 11.88
C LYS A 484 -28.26 15.41 13.22
N LEU A 485 -27.57 14.26 13.21
CA LEU A 485 -27.00 13.70 14.43
C LEU A 485 -25.86 14.54 15.00
N ARG A 486 -25.02 15.18 14.15
CA ARG A 486 -23.97 16.09 14.63
C ARG A 486 -24.54 17.37 15.27
N GLN A 487 -25.68 17.84 14.85
CA GLN A 487 -26.36 18.98 15.48
C GLN A 487 -26.85 18.63 16.90
N ASN A 488 -27.39 17.41 17.08
CA ASN A 488 -27.98 16.97 18.34
C ASN A 488 -26.95 16.39 19.34
N TYR A 489 -25.86 15.80 18.83
CA TYR A 489 -24.86 15.08 19.64
C TYR A 489 -23.47 15.61 19.34
N THR A 490 -23.13 16.73 20.00
CA THR A 490 -21.79 17.37 19.86
C THR A 490 -20.78 16.78 20.83
N ALA A 491 -19.50 16.81 20.47
CA ALA A 491 -18.37 16.36 21.29
C ALA A 491 -18.51 14.90 21.80
N SER A 492 -17.59 14.45 22.63
CA SER A 492 -17.56 13.07 23.16
C SER A 492 -18.75 12.78 24.09
N GLN A 493 -19.19 13.77 24.87
CA GLN A 493 -20.33 13.64 25.79
C GLN A 493 -21.65 13.47 25.03
N GLY A 494 -21.84 14.18 23.92
CA GLY A 494 -23.02 14.01 23.07
C GLY A 494 -23.15 12.60 22.51
N TRP A 495 -22.03 11.95 22.14
CA TRP A 495 -22.05 10.57 21.63
C TRP A 495 -22.32 9.52 22.72
N LYS A 496 -22.03 9.80 23.99
CA LYS A 496 -22.50 8.97 25.11
C LYS A 496 -24.02 9.09 25.26
N THR A 497 -24.56 10.30 25.11
CA THR A 497 -26.02 10.56 25.13
C THR A 497 -26.70 9.85 23.96
N PHE A 498 -26.12 9.90 22.76
CA PHE A 498 -26.63 9.16 21.59
C PHE A 498 -26.80 7.67 21.86
N HIS A 499 -25.80 7.01 22.48
CA HIS A 499 -25.93 5.61 22.86
C HIS A 499 -27.06 5.37 23.86
N ARG A 500 -27.20 6.21 24.91
CA ARG A 500 -28.30 6.11 25.89
C ARG A 500 -29.66 6.26 25.24
N ASP A 501 -29.79 7.14 24.27
CA ASP A 501 -31.05 7.37 23.55
C ASP A 501 -31.41 6.15 22.68
N LEU A 502 -30.41 5.49 22.04
CA LEU A 502 -30.63 4.22 21.34
C LEU A 502 -31.10 3.12 22.30
N VAL A 503 -30.46 3.00 23.48
CA VAL A 503 -30.88 2.05 24.53
C VAL A 503 -32.29 2.36 25.00
N ALA A 504 -32.61 3.62 25.25
CA ALA A 504 -33.95 4.06 25.65
C ALA A 504 -35.03 3.73 24.61
N ALA A 505 -34.71 3.86 23.32
CA ALA A 505 -35.61 3.47 22.24
C ALA A 505 -35.86 1.94 22.22
N ILE A 506 -34.87 1.12 22.50
CA ILE A 506 -35.01 -0.34 22.61
C ILE A 506 -35.80 -0.71 23.85
N ARG A 507 -35.58 -0.04 24.99
CA ARG A 507 -36.28 -0.28 26.28
C ARG A 507 -37.78 -0.05 26.19
N LYS A 508 -38.26 0.78 25.29
CA LYS A 508 -39.72 0.94 25.07
C LYS A 508 -40.39 -0.39 24.74
N LYS A 509 -39.72 -1.30 24.05
CA LYS A 509 -40.24 -2.63 23.72
C LYS A 509 -39.66 -3.72 24.63
N TYR A 510 -38.43 -3.55 25.10
CA TYR A 510 -37.70 -4.51 25.94
C TYR A 510 -37.25 -3.82 27.25
N PRO A 511 -38.12 -3.71 28.28
CA PRO A 511 -37.82 -2.94 29.51
C PRO A 511 -36.58 -3.41 30.27
N THR A 512 -36.23 -4.71 30.17
CA THR A 512 -35.08 -5.32 30.84
C THR A 512 -33.74 -5.15 30.08
N PHE A 513 -33.76 -4.44 28.93
CA PHE A 513 -32.54 -4.24 28.12
C PHE A 513 -31.52 -3.41 28.90
N GLN A 514 -30.33 -3.98 29.11
CA GLN A 514 -29.25 -3.37 29.89
C GLN A 514 -28.49 -2.29 29.08
N GLU A 515 -27.89 -1.35 29.79
CA GLU A 515 -27.01 -0.33 29.19
C GLU A 515 -25.56 -0.78 29.20
#